data_bcc52f5446b602f470765684bdfd2e3b
#
_entry.id   bcc52f5446b602f470765684bdfd2e3b
#
_cell.length_a   1.000
_cell.length_b   1.000
_cell.length_c   1.000
_cell.angle_alpha   90.00
_cell.angle_beta   90.00
_cell.angle_gamma   90.00
#
_symmetry.space_group_name_H-M   'P 1'
#
loop_
_entity.id
_entity.type
_entity.pdbx_description
1 polymer ?
#
loop_
_entity_poly.entity_id
_entity_poly.type
_entity_poly.pdbx_seq_one_letter_code
_entity_poly.pdbx_strand_id
1 'polypeptide(L)'
;DLRLAVLIDADNASRTAMRDVMDEIAIYGTPTIKRIYGDWTTPNMASWKPILLETAITPIQQYGYTTGKNATDSAMIIDAMDILYTGQVDGFVLVSSDSDFTRLAVRLREAGMKVYGMGERKTPSPFIVACDKFVYIEVIRDAAEKARRNEGRKQEPPKPERVPKEPHKTAVKRPAAKKPEEAPAPAELALLEQAFSRSGFTDGYWQGRRGPDLFGTRPENAPEPKELFAAA
;
A
#
# COMPACT_ATOMS: atom_id res chain seq x y z
N ASP A 1 1.12 11.84 -21.00
CA ASP A 1 0.58 11.52 -19.67
C ASP A 1 1.28 12.34 -18.61
N LEU A 2 0.53 12.85 -17.62
CA LEU A 2 1.10 13.62 -16.51
C LEU A 2 1.95 12.69 -15.62
N ARG A 3 3.12 13.16 -15.22
CA ARG A 3 3.93 12.48 -14.18
C ARG A 3 3.41 12.93 -12.81
N LEU A 4 2.99 12.00 -11.99
CA LEU A 4 2.34 12.29 -10.71
C LEU A 4 3.20 11.85 -9.53
N ALA A 5 3.28 12.72 -8.51
CA ALA A 5 3.73 12.35 -7.17
C ALA A 5 2.51 11.99 -6.32
N VAL A 6 2.45 10.75 -5.87
CA VAL A 6 1.39 10.23 -4.99
C VAL A 6 1.92 10.22 -3.56
N LEU A 7 1.31 11.05 -2.72
CA LEU A 7 1.67 11.22 -1.31
C LEU A 7 0.47 10.78 -0.45
N ILE A 8 0.70 9.81 0.42
CA ILE A 8 -0.33 9.11 1.17
C ILE A 8 -0.08 9.30 2.65
N ASP A 9 -1.08 9.78 3.36
CA ASP A 9 -1.10 9.86 4.80
C ASP A 9 -1.62 8.53 5.38
N ALA A 10 -0.74 7.74 6.01
CA ALA A 10 -1.08 6.41 6.52
C ALA A 10 -2.07 6.43 7.68
N ASP A 11 -2.11 7.53 8.44
CA ASP A 11 -2.99 7.68 9.60
C ASP A 11 -4.44 7.92 9.19
N ASN A 12 -4.66 8.52 8.00
CA ASN A 12 -5.97 8.87 7.46
C ASN A 12 -6.36 8.10 6.19
N ALA A 13 -5.49 7.23 5.67
CA ALA A 13 -5.79 6.47 4.45
C ALA A 13 -6.37 5.09 4.75
N SER A 14 -7.33 4.66 3.93
CA SER A 14 -7.91 3.32 4.00
C SER A 14 -7.01 2.29 3.30
N ARG A 15 -6.36 1.43 4.09
CA ARG A 15 -5.53 0.33 3.57
C ARG A 15 -6.27 -0.57 2.57
N THR A 16 -7.53 -0.92 2.87
CA THR A 16 -8.32 -1.83 2.03
C THR A 16 -8.72 -1.23 0.69
N ALA A 17 -8.75 0.09 0.59
CA ALA A 17 -9.08 0.80 -0.64
C ALA A 17 -7.85 1.12 -1.51
N MET A 18 -6.63 0.87 -1.01
CA MET A 18 -5.41 1.40 -1.64
C MET A 18 -5.19 0.88 -3.06
N ARG A 19 -5.54 -0.38 -3.36
CA ARG A 19 -5.47 -0.91 -4.73
C ARG A 19 -6.39 -0.12 -5.66
N ASP A 20 -7.65 0.01 -5.26
CA ASP A 20 -8.66 0.71 -6.05
C ASP A 20 -8.30 2.20 -6.22
N VAL A 21 -7.68 2.81 -5.19
CA VAL A 21 -7.13 4.17 -5.24
C VAL A 21 -5.99 4.27 -6.26
N MET A 22 -5.07 3.30 -6.30
CA MET A 22 -3.97 3.31 -7.28
C MET A 22 -4.47 3.10 -8.71
N ASP A 23 -5.49 2.26 -8.91
CA ASP A 23 -6.14 2.06 -10.21
C ASP A 23 -6.84 3.35 -10.68
N GLU A 24 -7.51 4.08 -9.78
CA GLU A 24 -8.11 5.38 -10.08
C GLU A 24 -7.05 6.43 -10.43
N ILE A 25 -5.92 6.48 -9.72
CA ILE A 25 -4.81 7.41 -9.99
C ILE A 25 -4.27 7.22 -11.41
N ALA A 26 -4.17 5.99 -11.88
CA ALA A 26 -3.67 5.67 -13.22
C ALA A 26 -4.51 6.31 -14.35
N ILE A 27 -5.76 6.68 -14.07
CA ILE A 27 -6.62 7.39 -15.03
C ILE A 27 -6.15 8.84 -15.24
N TYR A 28 -5.53 9.45 -14.23
CA TYR A 28 -5.10 10.86 -14.28
C TYR A 28 -3.68 11.05 -14.79
N GLY A 29 -2.85 10.01 -14.71
CA GLY A 29 -1.46 10.07 -15.16
C GLY A 29 -0.62 8.92 -14.64
N THR A 30 0.68 9.00 -14.90
CA THR A 30 1.64 7.99 -14.48
C THR A 30 2.20 8.32 -13.09
N PRO A 31 1.96 7.51 -12.06
CA PRO A 31 2.51 7.72 -10.72
C PRO A 31 4.02 7.36 -10.71
N THR A 32 4.88 8.36 -10.89
CA THR A 32 6.34 8.19 -10.92
C THR A 32 6.95 8.17 -9.50
N ILE A 33 6.33 8.88 -8.56
CA ILE A 33 6.69 8.88 -7.14
C ILE A 33 5.49 8.40 -6.35
N LYS A 34 5.69 7.38 -5.49
CA LYS A 34 4.64 6.83 -4.63
C LYS A 34 5.21 6.70 -3.21
N ARG A 35 4.76 7.53 -2.29
CA ARG A 35 5.23 7.58 -0.90
C ARG A 35 4.07 7.55 0.07
N ILE A 36 4.24 6.85 1.18
CA ILE A 36 3.29 6.81 2.28
C ILE A 36 4.00 7.14 3.59
N TYR A 37 3.43 8.04 4.36
CA TYR A 37 4.02 8.63 5.55
C TYR A 37 3.34 8.08 6.80
N GLY A 38 4.11 7.69 7.80
CA GLY A 38 3.58 7.19 9.06
C GLY A 38 4.68 6.72 10.02
N ASP A 39 4.29 6.36 11.23
CA ASP A 39 5.20 5.75 12.20
C ASP A 39 5.19 4.22 12.05
N TRP A 40 6.09 3.71 11.19
CA TRP A 40 6.20 2.29 10.85
C TRP A 40 6.72 1.41 11.99
N THR A 41 7.09 2.00 13.13
CA THR A 41 7.47 1.25 14.32
C THR A 41 6.26 0.78 15.13
N THR A 42 5.08 1.31 14.85
CA THR A 42 3.85 0.92 15.52
C THR A 42 3.28 -0.40 14.99
N PRO A 43 2.73 -1.27 15.85
CA PRO A 43 2.18 -2.57 15.43
C PRO A 43 1.10 -2.48 14.34
N ASN A 44 0.32 -1.40 14.34
CA ASN A 44 -0.77 -1.17 13.38
C ASN A 44 -0.26 -1.10 11.94
N MET A 45 0.94 -0.56 11.73
CA MET A 45 1.54 -0.36 10.42
C MET A 45 2.03 -1.66 9.77
N ALA A 46 2.29 -2.72 10.55
CA ALA A 46 2.68 -4.02 10.00
C ALA A 46 1.67 -4.57 8.97
N SER A 47 0.41 -4.24 9.14
CA SER A 47 -0.68 -4.65 8.25
C SER A 47 -0.65 -3.99 6.86
N TRP A 48 0.13 -2.92 6.66
CA TRP A 48 0.32 -2.27 5.37
C TRP A 48 1.31 -3.00 4.46
N LYS A 49 2.23 -3.79 5.03
CA LYS A 49 3.34 -4.43 4.29
C LYS A 49 2.92 -5.15 3.00
N PRO A 50 1.87 -5.99 2.99
CA PRO A 50 1.47 -6.67 1.74
C PRO A 50 1.08 -5.69 0.64
N ILE A 51 0.30 -4.66 0.97
CA ILE A 51 -0.17 -3.65 0.02
C ILE A 51 0.99 -2.81 -0.53
N LEU A 52 1.93 -2.41 0.34
CA LEU A 52 3.09 -1.61 -0.08
C LEU A 52 3.96 -2.37 -1.09
N LEU A 53 4.16 -3.67 -0.86
CA LEU A 53 4.93 -4.52 -1.77
C LEU A 53 4.21 -4.71 -3.12
N GLU A 54 2.89 -4.91 -3.08
CA GLU A 54 2.09 -5.14 -4.27
C GLU A 54 1.96 -3.89 -5.15
N THR A 55 1.82 -2.72 -4.53
CA THR A 55 1.63 -1.45 -5.22
C THR A 55 2.93 -0.69 -5.46
N ALA A 56 4.06 -1.21 -4.96
CA ALA A 56 5.37 -0.56 -4.99
C ALA A 56 5.32 0.87 -4.41
N ILE A 57 4.64 1.06 -3.27
CA ILE A 57 4.62 2.30 -2.51
C ILE A 57 5.77 2.29 -1.51
N THR A 58 6.56 3.36 -1.47
CA THR A 58 7.70 3.52 -0.56
C THR A 58 7.23 4.07 0.78
N PRO A 59 7.41 3.34 1.89
CA PRO A 59 7.12 3.86 3.22
C PRO A 59 8.18 4.88 3.65
N ILE A 60 7.73 6.03 4.14
CA ILE A 60 8.58 7.06 4.74
C ILE A 60 8.34 7.04 6.24
N GLN A 61 9.41 6.82 7.01
CA GLN A 61 9.34 6.78 8.46
C GLN A 61 9.27 8.19 9.04
N GLN A 62 8.30 8.43 9.90
CA GLN A 62 8.23 9.60 10.76
C GLN A 62 7.92 9.14 12.18
N TYR A 63 8.85 9.37 13.10
CA TYR A 63 8.63 9.03 14.51
C TYR A 63 7.68 10.04 15.18
N GLY A 64 6.73 9.51 15.92
CA GLY A 64 5.86 10.29 16.78
C GLY A 64 6.58 10.68 18.09
N TYR A 65 7.37 11.77 18.09
CA TYR A 65 8.09 12.22 19.29
C TYR A 65 7.18 12.68 20.44
N THR A 66 5.95 13.07 20.13
CA THR A 66 4.97 13.55 21.10
C THR A 66 3.59 13.12 20.66
N THR A 67 2.84 12.49 21.55
CA THR A 67 1.47 12.04 21.26
C THR A 67 0.58 13.25 20.87
N GLY A 68 -0.18 13.09 19.78
CA GLY A 68 -1.15 14.10 19.32
C GLY A 68 -0.56 15.30 18.59
N LYS A 69 0.68 15.20 18.07
CA LYS A 69 1.25 16.20 17.15
C LYS A 69 1.30 15.67 15.72
N ASN A 70 1.06 16.56 14.74
CA ASN A 70 1.02 16.29 13.29
C ASN A 70 2.45 16.12 12.69
N ALA A 71 3.25 15.21 13.28
CA ALA A 71 4.61 14.99 12.80
C ALA A 71 4.64 14.35 11.41
N THR A 72 3.71 13.43 11.15
CA THR A 72 3.53 12.76 9.86
C THR A 72 3.16 13.76 8.78
N ASP A 73 2.22 14.68 9.07
CA ASP A 73 1.77 15.71 8.13
C ASP A 73 2.91 16.65 7.75
N SER A 74 3.72 17.06 8.73
CA SER A 74 4.88 17.90 8.50
C SER A 74 5.91 17.24 7.59
N ALA A 75 6.18 15.94 7.77
CA ALA A 75 7.08 15.19 6.91
C ALA A 75 6.56 15.12 5.46
N MET A 76 5.26 14.86 5.30
CA MET A 76 4.63 14.82 3.98
C MET A 76 4.66 16.19 3.29
N ILE A 77 4.43 17.29 4.03
CA ILE A 77 4.48 18.65 3.49
C ILE A 77 5.90 19.01 3.03
N ILE A 78 6.92 18.72 3.85
CA ILE A 78 8.33 19.00 3.50
C ILE A 78 8.71 18.23 2.24
N ASP A 79 8.44 16.94 2.20
CA ASP A 79 8.77 16.09 1.07
C ASP A 79 8.03 16.50 -0.22
N ALA A 80 6.75 16.94 -0.10
CA ALA A 80 6.00 17.49 -1.22
C ALA A 80 6.66 18.74 -1.80
N MET A 81 7.19 19.62 -0.96
CA MET A 81 7.91 20.82 -1.39
C MET A 81 9.25 20.47 -2.03
N ASP A 82 9.99 19.50 -1.49
CA ASP A 82 11.23 19.03 -2.09
C ASP A 82 10.97 18.44 -3.48
N ILE A 83 9.94 17.60 -3.63
CA ILE A 83 9.54 17.05 -4.94
C ILE A 83 9.15 18.16 -5.92
N LEU A 84 8.38 19.16 -5.47
CA LEU A 84 8.00 20.31 -6.29
C LEU A 84 9.24 21.01 -6.88
N TYR A 85 10.25 21.27 -6.05
CA TYR A 85 11.45 21.98 -6.47
C TYR A 85 12.37 21.15 -7.38
N THR A 86 12.24 19.82 -7.42
CA THR A 86 12.98 19.01 -8.40
C THR A 86 12.48 19.19 -9.83
N GLY A 87 11.25 19.66 -10.03
CA GLY A 87 10.63 19.82 -11.35
C GLY A 87 10.40 18.51 -12.12
N GLN A 88 10.42 17.36 -11.42
CA GLN A 88 10.32 16.03 -12.05
C GLN A 88 8.88 15.55 -12.25
N VAL A 89 7.89 16.25 -11.70
CA VAL A 89 6.48 15.89 -11.75
C VAL A 89 5.63 17.04 -12.33
N ASP A 90 4.49 16.68 -12.89
CA ASP A 90 3.54 17.60 -13.49
C ASP A 90 2.32 17.83 -12.57
N GLY A 91 2.18 16.99 -11.53
CA GLY A 91 1.10 17.08 -10.56
C GLY A 91 1.29 16.21 -9.33
N PHE A 92 0.38 16.40 -8.37
CA PHE A 92 0.37 15.70 -7.10
C PHE A 92 -0.99 15.05 -6.86
N VAL A 93 -0.96 13.87 -6.25
CA VAL A 93 -2.13 13.22 -5.67
C VAL A 93 -1.93 13.17 -4.16
N LEU A 94 -2.81 13.84 -3.43
CA LEU A 94 -2.81 13.87 -1.95
C LEU A 94 -3.89 12.93 -1.45
N VAL A 95 -3.49 11.83 -0.80
CA VAL A 95 -4.41 10.83 -0.27
C VAL A 95 -4.51 11.01 1.25
N SER A 96 -5.46 11.82 1.67
CA SER A 96 -5.79 12.11 3.07
C SER A 96 -7.18 12.72 3.18
N SER A 97 -7.76 12.65 4.38
CA SER A 97 -9.00 13.34 4.75
C SER A 97 -8.75 14.53 5.69
N ASP A 98 -7.48 14.89 5.92
CA ASP A 98 -7.13 15.95 6.84
C ASP A 98 -7.11 17.33 6.16
N SER A 99 -7.73 18.30 6.84
CA SER A 99 -7.75 19.71 6.40
C SER A 99 -6.39 20.41 6.50
N ASP A 100 -5.44 19.87 7.25
CA ASP A 100 -4.11 20.46 7.44
C ASP A 100 -3.33 20.50 6.12
N PHE A 101 -3.67 19.63 5.17
CA PHE A 101 -3.12 19.65 3.81
C PHE A 101 -3.73 20.72 2.88
N THR A 102 -4.73 21.50 3.32
CA THR A 102 -5.34 22.55 2.52
C THR A 102 -4.30 23.55 2.00
N ARG A 103 -3.40 24.04 2.87
CA ARG A 103 -2.34 25.00 2.49
C ARG A 103 -1.34 24.39 1.52
N LEU A 104 -1.02 23.11 1.66
CA LEU A 104 -0.16 22.40 0.72
C LEU A 104 -0.82 22.36 -0.67
N ALA A 105 -2.08 21.93 -0.76
CA ALA A 105 -2.81 21.86 -2.02
C ALA A 105 -2.84 23.21 -2.74
N VAL A 106 -3.16 24.30 -2.02
CA VAL A 106 -3.14 25.66 -2.55
C VAL A 106 -1.74 26.02 -3.07
N ARG A 107 -0.69 25.77 -2.28
CA ARG A 107 0.70 26.12 -2.65
C ARG A 107 1.19 25.38 -3.89
N LEU A 108 0.85 24.09 -4.01
CA LEU A 108 1.18 23.29 -5.19
C LEU A 108 0.47 23.84 -6.45
N ARG A 109 -0.79 24.21 -6.35
CA ARG A 109 -1.53 24.85 -7.46
C ARG A 109 -0.97 26.22 -7.84
N GLU A 110 -0.60 27.05 -6.86
CA GLU A 110 0.09 28.32 -7.10
C GLU A 110 1.41 28.14 -7.88
N ALA A 111 2.07 27.01 -7.71
CA ALA A 111 3.26 26.64 -8.47
C ALA A 111 2.95 26.04 -9.86
N GLY A 112 1.69 26.02 -10.27
CA GLY A 112 1.26 25.49 -11.57
C GLY A 112 1.08 23.98 -11.65
N MET A 113 1.18 23.26 -10.51
CA MET A 113 0.98 21.83 -10.46
C MET A 113 -0.51 21.46 -10.54
N LYS A 114 -0.82 20.31 -11.15
CA LYS A 114 -2.13 19.67 -11.02
C LYS A 114 -2.23 19.00 -9.65
N VAL A 115 -3.31 19.26 -8.93
CA VAL A 115 -3.53 18.70 -7.59
C VAL A 115 -4.84 17.91 -7.54
N TYR A 116 -4.71 16.61 -7.31
CA TYR A 116 -5.81 15.68 -7.11
C TYR A 116 -5.89 15.31 -5.63
N GLY A 117 -7.05 15.46 -5.01
CA GLY A 117 -7.31 15.02 -3.64
C GLY A 117 -8.07 13.69 -3.65
N MET A 118 -7.73 12.77 -2.78
CA MET A 118 -8.47 11.53 -2.56
C MET A 118 -8.66 11.31 -1.06
N GLY A 119 -9.91 11.27 -0.61
CA GLY A 119 -10.23 11.16 0.81
C GLY A 119 -11.65 10.65 1.04
N GLU A 120 -11.98 10.45 2.31
CA GLU A 120 -13.31 10.00 2.70
C GLU A 120 -14.35 11.13 2.60
N ARG A 121 -15.64 10.77 2.62
CA ARG A 121 -16.77 11.72 2.57
C ARG A 121 -16.78 12.73 3.73
N LYS A 122 -16.11 12.39 4.86
CA LYS A 122 -15.95 13.28 6.02
C LYS A 122 -14.93 14.42 5.80
N THR A 123 -14.19 14.40 4.68
CA THR A 123 -13.15 15.41 4.38
C THR A 123 -13.73 16.81 4.40
N PRO A 124 -13.10 17.77 5.11
CA PRO A 124 -13.59 19.14 5.18
C PRO A 124 -13.56 19.86 3.81
N SER A 125 -14.61 20.65 3.57
CA SER A 125 -14.78 21.41 2.32
C SER A 125 -13.56 22.27 1.91
N PRO A 126 -12.83 22.93 2.82
CA PRO A 126 -11.65 23.71 2.43
C PRO A 126 -10.60 22.91 1.68
N PHE A 127 -10.32 21.65 2.11
CA PHE A 127 -9.37 20.80 1.43
C PHE A 127 -9.88 20.34 0.06
N ILE A 128 -11.17 20.00 -0.03
CA ILE A 128 -11.80 19.58 -1.29
C ILE A 128 -11.68 20.70 -2.35
N VAL A 129 -12.00 21.94 -1.99
CA VAL A 129 -11.96 23.10 -2.89
C VAL A 129 -10.53 23.51 -3.26
N ALA A 130 -9.57 23.23 -2.39
CA ALA A 130 -8.16 23.49 -2.65
C ALA A 130 -7.58 22.62 -3.77
N CYS A 131 -8.17 21.46 -4.06
CA CYS A 131 -7.75 20.57 -5.14
C CYS A 131 -8.36 20.95 -6.49
N ASP A 132 -7.68 20.65 -7.60
CA ASP A 132 -8.28 20.78 -8.95
C ASP A 132 -9.42 19.76 -9.14
N LYS A 133 -9.26 18.57 -8.57
CA LYS A 133 -10.28 17.53 -8.52
C LYS A 133 -10.17 16.77 -7.20
N PHE A 134 -11.30 16.44 -6.61
CA PHE A 134 -11.39 15.60 -5.41
C PHE A 134 -12.22 14.38 -5.68
N VAL A 135 -11.73 13.20 -5.28
CA VAL A 135 -12.41 11.92 -5.46
C VAL A 135 -12.62 11.26 -4.10
N TYR A 136 -13.86 10.86 -3.84
CA TYR A 136 -14.19 10.16 -2.59
C TYR A 136 -13.82 8.68 -2.68
N ILE A 137 -13.09 8.20 -1.69
CA ILE A 137 -12.63 6.80 -1.62
C ILE A 137 -13.81 5.82 -1.63
N GLU A 138 -14.94 6.17 -1.02
CA GLU A 138 -16.15 5.35 -1.04
C GLU A 138 -16.69 5.17 -2.47
N VAL A 139 -16.61 6.21 -3.29
CA VAL A 139 -17.06 6.14 -4.71
C VAL A 139 -16.15 5.21 -5.51
N ILE A 140 -14.83 5.31 -5.28
CA ILE A 140 -13.84 4.43 -5.92
C ILE A 140 -14.15 2.96 -5.56
N ARG A 141 -14.37 2.65 -4.28
CA ARG A 141 -14.68 1.30 -3.80
C ARG A 141 -15.99 0.76 -4.38
N ASP A 142 -17.05 1.57 -4.37
CA ASP A 142 -18.34 1.17 -4.92
C ASP A 142 -18.26 0.85 -6.43
N ALA A 143 -17.46 1.62 -7.17
CA ALA A 143 -17.22 1.39 -8.59
C ALA A 143 -16.42 0.09 -8.83
N ALA A 144 -15.37 -0.13 -8.05
CA ALA A 144 -14.55 -1.35 -8.13
C ALA A 144 -15.35 -2.61 -7.77
N GLU A 145 -16.19 -2.57 -6.73
CA GLU A 145 -17.07 -3.69 -6.37
C GLU A 145 -18.09 -4.02 -7.47
N LYS A 146 -18.68 -3.00 -8.10
CA LYS A 146 -19.60 -3.19 -9.22
C LYS A 146 -18.90 -3.82 -10.42
N ALA A 147 -17.69 -3.39 -10.74
CA ALA A 147 -16.87 -3.95 -11.81
C ALA A 147 -16.58 -5.43 -11.57
N ARG A 148 -16.09 -5.79 -10.38
CA ARG A 148 -15.81 -7.20 -9.98
C ARG A 148 -17.06 -8.09 -10.04
N ARG A 149 -18.23 -7.60 -9.61
CA ARG A 149 -19.50 -8.34 -9.70
C ARG A 149 -19.93 -8.59 -11.15
N ASN A 150 -19.72 -7.63 -12.03
CA ASN A 150 -20.09 -7.75 -13.45
C ASN A 150 -19.14 -8.75 -14.18
N GLU A 151 -17.87 -8.79 -13.83
CA GLU A 151 -16.90 -9.75 -14.36
C GLU A 151 -17.22 -11.18 -13.90
N GLY A 152 -17.54 -11.37 -12.62
CA GLY A 152 -17.97 -12.67 -12.08
C GLY A 152 -19.24 -13.21 -12.75
N ARG A 153 -20.16 -12.31 -13.15
CA ARG A 153 -21.41 -12.70 -13.82
C ARG A 153 -21.21 -13.10 -15.29
N LYS A 154 -20.14 -12.64 -15.94
CA LYS A 154 -19.79 -13.03 -17.31
C LYS A 154 -19.09 -14.39 -17.39
N GLN A 155 -18.63 -14.93 -16.28
CA GLN A 155 -17.92 -16.22 -16.21
C GLN A 155 -18.82 -17.38 -15.73
N GLU A 156 -20.09 -17.15 -15.39
CA GLU A 156 -21.02 -18.22 -15.07
C GLU A 156 -21.45 -18.91 -16.39
N PRO A 157 -21.12 -20.20 -16.61
CA PRO A 157 -21.61 -20.90 -17.80
C PRO A 157 -23.14 -20.96 -17.78
N PRO A 158 -23.83 -20.88 -18.93
CA PRO A 158 -25.26 -20.92 -18.97
C PRO A 158 -25.78 -22.18 -18.28
N LYS A 159 -26.65 -22.01 -17.29
CA LYS A 159 -27.35 -23.12 -16.63
C LYS A 159 -28.00 -23.98 -17.72
N PRO A 160 -27.79 -25.32 -17.71
CA PRO A 160 -28.47 -26.19 -18.68
C PRO A 160 -30.00 -26.06 -18.45
N GLU A 161 -30.71 -25.75 -19.54
CA GLU A 161 -32.16 -25.74 -19.57
C GLU A 161 -32.68 -27.06 -19.05
N ARG A 162 -33.62 -27.00 -18.07
CA ARG A 162 -34.29 -28.17 -17.57
C ARG A 162 -35.22 -28.74 -18.67
N VAL A 163 -34.76 -29.82 -19.29
CA VAL A 163 -35.64 -30.66 -20.10
C VAL A 163 -36.69 -31.28 -19.19
N PRO A 164 -38.00 -31.28 -19.55
CA PRO A 164 -39.08 -31.91 -18.75
C PRO A 164 -38.83 -33.40 -18.67
N LYS A 165 -38.82 -33.95 -17.45
CA LYS A 165 -38.75 -35.40 -17.20
C LYS A 165 -40.12 -36.03 -17.39
N GLU A 166 -40.28 -36.92 -18.36
CA GLU A 166 -41.34 -37.93 -18.37
C GLU A 166 -41.09 -39.00 -17.31
N PRO A 167 -42.13 -39.64 -16.78
CA PRO A 167 -42.05 -40.54 -15.64
C PRO A 167 -41.84 -42.00 -16.08
N HIS A 168 -40.71 -42.62 -15.73
CA HIS A 168 -40.63 -44.08 -15.72
C HIS A 168 -40.21 -44.63 -14.35
N LYS A 169 -41.14 -45.45 -13.82
CA LYS A 169 -40.95 -46.32 -12.66
C LYS A 169 -39.95 -47.44 -13.00
N THR A 170 -39.02 -47.73 -12.14
CA THR A 170 -38.77 -49.06 -11.56
C THR A 170 -37.59 -49.02 -10.60
N ALA A 171 -37.79 -49.63 -9.46
CA ALA A 171 -36.85 -49.76 -8.37
C ALA A 171 -35.86 -50.92 -8.62
N VAL A 172 -34.57 -50.68 -8.39
CA VAL A 172 -33.58 -51.74 -8.08
C VAL A 172 -32.57 -51.27 -7.07
N LYS A 173 -32.24 -52.17 -6.14
CA LYS A 173 -31.49 -52.06 -4.89
C LYS A 173 -30.10 -51.46 -4.98
N ARG A 174 -29.72 -50.71 -3.93
CA ARG A 174 -28.38 -50.33 -3.55
C ARG A 174 -27.46 -51.54 -3.26
N PRO A 175 -26.17 -51.35 -3.50
CA PRO A 175 -25.16 -51.78 -2.50
C PRO A 175 -24.31 -50.59 -2.04
N ALA A 176 -23.68 -50.82 -0.88
CA ALA A 176 -23.14 -49.95 0.12
C ALA A 176 -22.01 -49.00 -0.30
N ALA A 177 -21.90 -47.93 0.49
CA ALA A 177 -20.92 -46.86 0.52
C ALA A 177 -19.47 -47.39 0.68
N LYS A 178 -18.55 -46.77 -0.06
CA LYS A 178 -17.11 -46.68 0.32
C LYS A 178 -16.81 -45.30 0.84
N LYS A 179 -16.10 -45.23 1.96
CA LYS A 179 -15.61 -44.05 2.67
C LYS A 179 -14.63 -43.24 1.81
N PRO A 180 -14.54 -41.90 2.05
CA PRO A 180 -13.52 -41.07 1.45
C PRO A 180 -12.13 -41.38 2.01
N GLU A 181 -11.15 -41.38 1.14
CA GLU A 181 -9.75 -41.62 1.39
C GLU A 181 -9.11 -40.47 2.15
N GLU A 182 -8.26 -40.80 3.07
CA GLU A 182 -7.58 -40.00 4.06
C GLU A 182 -6.53 -39.10 3.41
N ALA A 183 -6.29 -37.90 4.00
CA ALA A 183 -5.26 -36.97 3.64
C ALA A 183 -3.83 -37.59 3.75
N PRO A 184 -2.87 -37.14 2.92
CA PRO A 184 -1.52 -37.74 2.95
C PRO A 184 -0.78 -37.40 4.24
N ALA A 185 -0.02 -38.41 4.68
CA ALA A 185 0.65 -38.51 5.94
C ALA A 185 1.90 -37.62 6.09
N PRO A 186 2.45 -37.52 7.31
CA PRO A 186 3.37 -36.46 7.77
C PRO A 186 4.82 -36.51 7.25
N ALA A 187 5.13 -37.26 6.21
CA ALA A 187 6.49 -37.40 5.68
C ALA A 187 6.99 -36.13 4.88
N GLU A 188 6.09 -35.38 4.25
CA GLU A 188 6.49 -34.20 3.53
C GLU A 188 6.74 -32.97 4.44
N LEU A 189 6.06 -32.89 5.59
CA LEU A 189 6.33 -31.86 6.59
C LEU A 189 7.72 -32.04 7.23
N ALA A 190 8.16 -33.27 7.48
CA ALA A 190 9.47 -33.54 8.03
C ALA A 190 10.63 -33.17 7.08
N LEU A 191 10.43 -33.29 5.78
CA LEU A 191 11.41 -32.86 4.77
C LEU A 191 11.52 -31.35 4.66
N LEU A 192 10.40 -30.62 4.82
CA LEU A 192 10.39 -29.15 4.85
C LEU A 192 11.06 -28.61 6.13
N GLU A 193 10.82 -29.22 7.28
CA GLU A 193 11.49 -28.84 8.53
C GLU A 193 13.00 -29.11 8.50
N GLN A 194 13.45 -30.22 7.88
CA GLN A 194 14.87 -30.48 7.69
C GLN A 194 15.54 -29.51 6.70
N ALA A 195 14.83 -29.07 5.65
CA ALA A 195 15.31 -28.06 4.71
C ALA A 195 15.46 -26.70 5.41
N PHE A 196 14.50 -26.33 6.26
CA PHE A 196 14.52 -25.08 7.04
C PHE A 196 15.67 -25.07 8.07
N SER A 197 15.90 -26.18 8.77
CA SER A 197 17.01 -26.30 9.75
C SER A 197 18.39 -26.25 9.11
N ARG A 198 18.52 -26.64 7.84
CA ARG A 198 19.80 -26.56 7.09
C ARG A 198 20.07 -25.17 6.52
N SER A 199 19.08 -24.29 6.40
CA SER A 199 19.23 -22.95 5.87
C SER A 199 19.76 -21.92 6.87
N GLY A 200 19.93 -22.26 8.15
CA GLY A 200 20.44 -21.35 9.19
C GLY A 200 19.46 -20.26 9.61
N PHE A 201 18.18 -20.43 9.31
CA PHE A 201 17.11 -19.56 9.77
C PHE A 201 16.55 -20.06 11.10
N THR A 202 16.89 -19.41 12.20
CA THR A 202 16.19 -19.51 13.48
C THR A 202 15.62 -18.15 13.81
N ASP A 203 14.31 -18.09 14.07
CA ASP A 203 13.57 -16.96 14.67
C ASP A 203 13.69 -15.60 13.96
N GLY A 204 13.76 -15.56 12.63
CA GLY A 204 13.66 -14.32 11.87
C GLY A 204 14.87 -13.38 11.97
N TYR A 205 15.96 -13.79 12.62
CA TYR A 205 17.21 -13.07 12.70
C TYR A 205 18.32 -13.79 11.92
N TRP A 206 18.94 -13.08 11.00
CA TRP A 206 20.13 -13.55 10.28
C TRP A 206 21.34 -13.45 11.19
N GLN A 207 21.84 -14.60 11.67
CA GLN A 207 23.18 -14.69 12.30
C GLN A 207 24.23 -14.92 11.20
N GLY A 208 24.42 -13.90 10.35
CA GLY A 208 25.54 -13.88 9.42
C GLY A 208 26.85 -13.66 10.17
N ARG A 209 27.85 -14.52 9.90
CA ARG A 209 29.25 -14.25 10.28
C ARG A 209 29.59 -12.84 9.79
N ARG A 210 30.26 -12.05 10.64
CA ARG A 210 30.86 -10.78 10.25
C ARG A 210 31.79 -11.05 9.07
N GLY A 211 31.40 -10.59 7.88
CA GLY A 211 32.33 -10.45 6.76
C GLY A 211 33.31 -9.31 7.05
N PRO A 212 34.44 -9.24 6.32
CA PRO A 212 35.40 -8.18 6.51
C PRO A 212 34.73 -6.81 6.29
N ASP A 213 35.07 -5.86 7.18
CA ASP A 213 34.56 -4.50 7.20
C ASP A 213 34.63 -3.83 5.81
N LEU A 214 33.44 -3.55 5.24
CA LEU A 214 33.32 -2.78 4.00
C LEU A 214 33.36 -1.26 4.22
N PHE A 215 33.55 -0.82 5.46
CA PHE A 215 33.84 0.58 5.78
C PHE A 215 35.33 0.73 5.97
N GLY A 216 35.97 1.28 4.94
CA GLY A 216 37.39 1.63 5.01
C GLY A 216 37.67 2.46 6.26
N THR A 217 38.79 2.16 6.90
CA THR A 217 39.36 2.89 8.03
C THR A 217 39.33 4.39 7.73
N ARG A 218 38.74 5.15 8.66
CA ARG A 218 38.79 6.63 8.66
C ARG A 218 40.22 7.09 8.45
N PRO A 219 40.51 7.99 7.51
CA PRO A 219 41.88 8.49 7.34
C PRO A 219 42.33 9.19 8.63
N GLU A 220 43.57 8.96 9.03
CA GLU A 220 44.17 9.40 10.29
C GLU A 220 44.17 10.92 10.54
N ASN A 221 43.76 11.75 9.56
CA ASN A 221 43.73 13.21 9.62
C ASN A 221 42.32 13.81 9.45
N ALA A 222 41.22 13.10 9.76
CA ALA A 222 39.91 13.70 9.73
C ALA A 222 39.66 14.52 11.01
N PRO A 223 39.28 15.82 10.91
CA PRO A 223 39.07 16.68 12.08
C PRO A 223 37.93 16.15 12.96
N GLU A 224 38.05 16.33 14.25
CA GLU A 224 37.03 15.97 15.25
C GLU A 224 35.73 16.78 15.01
N PRO A 225 34.56 16.19 15.22
CA PRO A 225 33.27 16.87 14.99
C PRO A 225 33.07 18.17 15.81
N LYS A 226 33.85 18.40 16.84
CA LYS A 226 33.78 19.62 17.70
C LYS A 226 34.42 20.86 17.05
N GLU A 227 35.26 20.71 16.06
CA GLU A 227 35.97 21.83 15.42
C GLU A 227 35.17 22.47 14.27
N LEU A 228 34.11 21.80 13.78
CA LEU A 228 33.26 22.29 12.69
C LEU A 228 32.24 23.35 13.13
N PHE A 229 32.01 23.56 14.43
CA PHE A 229 31.03 24.51 14.96
C PHE A 229 31.68 25.77 15.58
N ALA A 230 32.98 25.95 15.48
CA ALA A 230 33.70 27.12 16.05
C ALA A 230 34.01 28.24 15.04
N ALA A 231 33.54 28.11 13.78
CA ALA A 231 33.84 29.10 12.72
C ALA A 231 32.54 29.45 11.93
N ALA A 232 31.49 29.87 12.64
CA ALA A 232 30.30 30.53 12.05
C ALA A 232 29.74 31.57 13.03
#